data_4da98085ff1a7d517189cb09796ae13b
#
_entry.id   4da98085ff1a7d517189cb09796ae13b
#
_cell.length_a   1.000
_cell.length_b   1.000
_cell.length_c   1.000
_cell.angle_alpha   90.00
_cell.angle_beta   90.00
_cell.angle_gamma   90.00
#
_symmetry.space_group_name_H-M   'P 1'
#
loop_
_entity.id
_entity.type
_entity.pdbx_description
1 polymer ?
#
loop_
_entity_poly.entity_id
_entity_poly.type
_entity_poly.pdbx_seq_one_letter_code
_entity_poly.pdbx_strand_id
1 'polypeptide(L)'
;MRVVNRTAISLIGEAPFVEWMNSTDADAAKGTITVARAKPYGTAILLPEFELEEDIQEWVEDNASWLFEFQLASWTDDESLWPADRDLKTFREWFRVDIHSVVIDAGDDDIEGEEL
;
A
#
# COMPACT_ATOMS: atom_id res chain seq x y z
N MET A 1 -17.31 7.10 -18.10
CA MET A 1 -16.51 5.90 -17.77
C MET A 1 -15.48 5.69 -18.85
N ARG A 2 -14.21 5.58 -18.47
CA ARG A 2 -13.11 5.48 -19.44
C ARG A 2 -11.97 4.62 -18.91
N VAL A 3 -11.28 3.94 -19.81
CA VAL A 3 -10.01 3.27 -19.49
C VAL A 3 -8.91 4.34 -19.54
N VAL A 4 -8.11 4.42 -18.50
CA VAL A 4 -7.04 5.41 -18.43
C VAL A 4 -5.68 4.78 -18.72
N ASN A 5 -4.73 5.62 -19.13
CA ASN A 5 -3.37 5.22 -19.50
C ASN A 5 -2.46 5.07 -18.27
N ARG A 6 -2.86 4.18 -17.37
CA ARG A 6 -2.11 3.89 -16.16
C ARG A 6 -2.13 2.38 -15.89
N THR A 7 -1.09 1.92 -15.24
CA THR A 7 -1.09 0.64 -14.54
C THR A 7 -1.39 0.95 -13.07
N ALA A 8 -2.06 0.06 -12.38
CA ALA A 8 -2.28 0.24 -10.94
C ALA A 8 -1.72 -0.94 -10.17
N ILE A 9 -1.27 -0.67 -8.95
CA ILE A 9 -0.99 -1.71 -7.98
C ILE A 9 -1.81 -1.43 -6.73
N SER A 10 -2.15 -2.48 -6.01
CA SER A 10 -2.77 -2.38 -4.69
C SER A 10 -1.80 -2.95 -3.67
N LEU A 11 -1.61 -2.22 -2.57
CA LEU A 11 -0.87 -2.72 -1.41
C LEU A 11 -1.87 -3.21 -0.39
N ILE A 12 -1.75 -4.47 -0.02
CA ILE A 12 -2.64 -5.11 0.94
C ILE A 12 -1.80 -5.61 2.10
N GLY A 13 -2.14 -5.16 3.33
CA GLY A 13 -1.43 -5.58 4.53
C GLY A 13 -1.66 -7.05 4.83
N GLU A 14 -0.57 -7.77 5.07
CA GLU A 14 -0.58 -9.16 5.52
C GLU A 14 -0.47 -9.24 7.04
N ALA A 15 -0.46 -10.46 7.57
CA ALA A 15 -0.46 -10.70 9.01
C ALA A 15 0.61 -9.90 9.78
N PRO A 16 1.87 -9.83 9.35
CA PRO A 16 2.87 -9.05 10.10
C PRO A 16 2.52 -7.57 10.24
N PHE A 17 1.95 -6.95 9.20
CA PHE A 17 1.53 -5.55 9.27
C PHE A 17 0.37 -5.38 10.25
N VAL A 18 -0.60 -6.27 10.20
CA VAL A 18 -1.77 -6.23 11.11
C VAL A 18 -1.34 -6.46 12.56
N GLU A 19 -0.44 -7.38 12.79
CA GLU A 19 0.13 -7.64 14.12
C GLU A 19 0.86 -6.41 14.65
N TRP A 20 1.62 -5.74 13.78
CA TRP A 20 2.29 -4.50 14.14
C TRP A 20 1.28 -3.41 14.53
N MET A 21 0.23 -3.20 13.71
CA MET A 21 -0.81 -2.22 14.03
C MET A 21 -1.43 -2.48 15.39
N ASN A 22 -1.76 -3.74 15.68
CA ASN A 22 -2.33 -4.11 16.97
C ASN A 22 -1.37 -3.89 18.13
N SER A 23 -0.06 -4.04 17.90
CA SER A 23 0.96 -3.88 18.94
C SER A 23 1.22 -2.42 19.31
N THR A 24 0.95 -1.48 18.38
CA THR A 24 1.23 -0.05 18.59
C THR A 24 0.07 0.67 19.26
N ASP A 25 -1.12 0.11 19.23
CA ASP A 25 -2.32 0.81 19.66
C ASP A 25 -2.48 0.75 21.18
N ALA A 26 -2.32 1.91 21.83
CA ALA A 26 -2.59 2.07 23.24
C ALA A 26 -4.10 1.88 23.53
N ASP A 27 -4.94 2.03 22.51
CA ASP A 27 -6.38 1.81 22.58
C ASP A 27 -6.78 0.41 22.08
N ALA A 28 -5.90 -0.56 22.19
CA ALA A 28 -6.14 -1.95 21.80
C ALA A 28 -7.41 -2.54 22.43
N ALA A 29 -7.92 -1.90 23.49
CA ALA A 29 -9.20 -2.24 24.11
C ALA A 29 -10.39 -2.01 23.17
N LYS A 30 -10.22 -1.29 22.06
CA LYS A 30 -11.31 -0.99 21.12
C LYS A 30 -11.53 -2.08 20.09
N GLY A 31 -10.74 -3.15 20.12
CA GLY A 31 -10.90 -4.29 19.25
C GLY A 31 -9.64 -4.60 18.46
N THR A 32 -9.47 -5.85 18.13
CA THR A 32 -8.33 -6.34 17.36
C THR A 32 -8.61 -6.21 15.87
N ILE A 33 -7.67 -5.62 15.14
CA ILE A 33 -7.73 -5.58 13.68
C ILE A 33 -7.32 -6.97 13.17
N THR A 34 -8.08 -7.48 12.21
CA THR A 34 -7.74 -8.75 11.54
C THR A 34 -7.34 -8.44 10.08
N VAL A 35 -6.63 -9.37 9.45
CA VAL A 35 -6.27 -9.23 8.02
C VAL A 35 -7.53 -9.02 7.18
N ALA A 36 -8.58 -9.76 7.43
CA ALA A 36 -9.83 -9.63 6.67
C ALA A 36 -10.47 -8.24 6.83
N ARG A 37 -10.38 -7.65 8.02
CA ARG A 37 -10.94 -6.30 8.29
C ARG A 37 -10.06 -5.19 7.72
N ALA A 38 -8.75 -5.39 7.66
CA ALA A 38 -7.81 -4.43 7.10
C ALA A 38 -7.83 -4.39 5.56
N LYS A 39 -8.20 -5.49 4.93
CA LYS A 39 -8.15 -5.66 3.48
C LYS A 39 -8.86 -4.56 2.66
N PRO A 40 -10.08 -4.13 3.04
CA PRO A 40 -10.77 -3.06 2.30
C PRO A 40 -10.08 -1.70 2.34
N TYR A 41 -9.10 -1.54 3.22
CA TYR A 41 -8.39 -0.26 3.40
C TYR A 41 -7.01 -0.25 2.74
N GLY A 42 -6.79 -1.15 1.77
CA GLY A 42 -5.57 -1.17 0.98
C GLY A 42 -5.36 0.13 0.21
N THR A 43 -4.10 0.43 -0.11
CA THR A 43 -3.74 1.61 -0.89
C THR A 43 -3.61 1.23 -2.36
N ALA A 44 -4.23 2.01 -3.24
CA ALA A 44 -4.06 1.88 -4.68
C ALA A 44 -3.10 2.95 -5.18
N ILE A 45 -2.17 2.56 -6.04
CA ILE A 45 -1.16 3.46 -6.60
C ILE A 45 -1.24 3.39 -8.11
N LEU A 46 -1.38 4.56 -8.75
CA LEU A 46 -1.33 4.66 -10.20
C LEU A 46 0.11 4.81 -10.65
N LEU A 47 0.54 3.91 -11.52
CA LEU A 47 1.87 3.91 -12.11
C LEU A 47 1.79 4.38 -13.56
N PRO A 48 2.94 4.78 -14.16
CA PRO A 48 3.00 4.94 -15.60
C PRO A 48 2.51 3.66 -16.28
N GLU A 49 2.02 3.77 -17.49
CA GLU A 49 1.59 2.61 -18.25
C GLU A 49 2.80 1.75 -18.61
N PHE A 50 2.89 0.57 -17.98
CA PHE A 50 3.94 -0.40 -18.25
C PHE A 50 3.40 -1.55 -19.11
N GLU A 51 4.16 -1.95 -20.12
CA GLU A 51 3.80 -3.07 -20.97
C GLU A 51 4.24 -4.41 -20.40
N LEU A 52 5.33 -4.42 -19.60
CA LEU A 52 5.92 -5.64 -19.07
C LEU A 52 5.76 -5.71 -17.55
N GLU A 53 5.36 -6.87 -17.06
CA GLU A 53 5.24 -7.11 -15.62
C GLU A 53 6.56 -6.88 -14.89
N GLU A 54 7.68 -7.25 -15.50
CA GLU A 54 9.00 -7.07 -14.92
C GLU A 54 9.33 -5.59 -14.65
N ASP A 55 8.82 -4.66 -15.48
CA ASP A 55 8.98 -3.22 -15.24
C ASP A 55 8.20 -2.76 -14.02
N ILE A 56 7.04 -3.36 -13.78
CA ILE A 56 6.23 -3.08 -12.59
C ILE A 56 6.95 -3.59 -11.36
N GLN A 57 7.50 -4.79 -11.42
CA GLN A 57 8.25 -5.38 -10.30
C GLN A 57 9.48 -4.54 -9.97
N GLU A 58 10.20 -4.06 -10.97
CA GLU A 58 11.35 -3.19 -10.79
C GLU A 58 10.94 -1.88 -10.09
N TRP A 59 9.82 -1.29 -10.53
CA TRP A 59 9.30 -0.08 -9.89
C TRP A 59 9.00 -0.32 -8.40
N VAL A 60 8.37 -1.45 -8.09
CA VAL A 60 8.06 -1.81 -6.70
C VAL A 60 9.34 -1.97 -5.88
N GLU A 61 10.33 -2.67 -6.42
CA GLU A 61 11.62 -2.87 -5.75
C GLU A 61 12.32 -1.54 -5.46
N ASP A 62 12.34 -0.64 -6.44
CA ASP A 62 12.99 0.66 -6.32
C ASP A 62 12.29 1.57 -5.30
N ASN A 63 11.01 1.36 -5.08
CA ASN A 63 10.19 2.22 -4.21
C ASN A 63 9.71 1.52 -2.92
N ALA A 64 10.18 0.32 -2.65
CA ALA A 64 9.70 -0.49 -1.52
C ALA A 64 9.83 0.23 -0.18
N SER A 65 10.96 0.90 0.08
CA SER A 65 11.17 1.64 1.33
C SER A 65 10.15 2.76 1.49
N TRP A 66 9.93 3.53 0.42
CA TRP A 66 8.96 4.62 0.44
C TRP A 66 7.54 4.10 0.66
N LEU A 67 7.18 3.03 -0.04
CA LEU A 67 5.87 2.40 0.09
C LEU A 67 5.64 1.89 1.52
N PHE A 68 6.66 1.27 2.10
CA PHE A 68 6.59 0.76 3.47
C PHE A 68 6.35 1.90 4.45
N GLU A 69 7.16 2.94 4.36
CA GLU A 69 7.05 4.11 5.24
C GLU A 69 5.71 4.83 5.07
N PHE A 70 5.20 4.93 3.85
CA PHE A 70 3.89 5.52 3.60
C PHE A 70 2.79 4.73 4.33
N GLN A 71 2.84 3.39 4.29
CA GLN A 71 1.87 2.55 4.98
C GLN A 71 1.97 2.69 6.50
N LEU A 72 3.20 2.77 7.03
CA LEU A 72 3.41 2.97 8.47
C LEU A 72 2.87 4.33 8.92
N ALA A 73 3.19 5.37 8.16
CA ALA A 73 2.74 6.74 8.45
C ALA A 73 1.21 6.89 8.39
N SER A 74 0.55 6.08 7.56
CA SER A 74 -0.92 6.09 7.50
C SER A 74 -1.56 5.58 8.80
N TRP A 75 -0.81 4.80 9.58
CA TRP A 75 -1.26 4.29 10.88
C TRP A 75 -0.78 5.17 12.03
N THR A 76 0.50 5.52 12.06
CA THR A 76 1.05 6.40 13.09
C THR A 76 2.22 7.22 12.58
N ASP A 77 2.28 8.49 12.99
CA ASP A 77 3.40 9.39 12.71
C ASP A 77 4.59 9.17 13.65
N ASP A 78 4.40 8.39 14.71
CA ASP A 78 5.44 8.12 15.69
C ASP A 78 6.45 7.11 15.14
N GLU A 79 7.52 7.61 14.54
CA GLU A 79 8.56 6.80 13.92
C GLU A 79 9.28 5.88 14.91
N SER A 80 9.21 6.20 16.21
CA SER A 80 9.82 5.34 17.24
C SER A 80 9.11 3.99 17.35
N LEU A 81 7.88 3.91 16.87
CA LEU A 81 7.08 2.67 16.85
C LEU A 81 7.27 1.86 15.57
N TRP A 82 7.94 2.43 14.56
CA TRP A 82 8.14 1.77 13.28
C TRP A 82 9.17 0.65 13.39
N PRO A 83 9.02 -0.43 12.60
CA PRO A 83 10.04 -1.47 12.58
C PRO A 83 11.37 -0.92 12.08
N ALA A 84 12.46 -1.37 12.70
CA ALA A 84 13.81 -0.94 12.32
C ALA A 84 14.18 -1.46 10.92
N ASP A 85 13.73 -2.66 10.60
CA ASP A 85 14.00 -3.30 9.31
C ASP A 85 12.87 -3.03 8.34
N ARG A 86 13.18 -2.27 7.28
CA ARG A 86 12.21 -1.86 6.25
C ARG A 86 12.77 -2.14 4.86
N ASP A 87 13.50 -3.23 4.72
CA ASP A 87 14.07 -3.64 3.44
C ASP A 87 13.01 -4.30 2.54
N LEU A 88 13.41 -4.62 1.31
CA LEU A 88 12.52 -5.24 0.33
C LEU A 88 11.95 -6.58 0.82
N LYS A 89 12.79 -7.38 1.47
CA LYS A 89 12.36 -8.68 1.98
C LYS A 89 11.25 -8.52 3.03
N THR A 90 11.45 -7.61 3.99
CA THR A 90 10.47 -7.32 5.03
C THR A 90 9.20 -6.74 4.42
N PHE A 91 9.34 -5.83 3.44
CA PHE A 91 8.21 -5.29 2.72
C PHE A 91 7.35 -6.39 2.11
N ARG A 92 7.96 -7.36 1.44
CA ARG A 92 7.25 -8.48 0.80
C ARG A 92 6.60 -9.44 1.80
N GLU A 93 7.10 -9.51 3.01
CA GLU A 93 6.48 -10.28 4.09
C GLU A 93 5.26 -9.56 4.67
N TRP A 94 5.31 -8.23 4.71
CA TRP A 94 4.27 -7.41 5.34
C TRP A 94 3.14 -7.01 4.39
N PHE A 95 3.41 -6.98 3.08
CA PHE A 95 2.42 -6.52 2.09
C PHE A 95 2.37 -7.43 0.89
N ARG A 96 1.14 -7.64 0.41
CA ARG A 96 0.91 -8.23 -0.89
C ARG A 96 0.73 -7.10 -1.90
N VAL A 97 1.35 -7.23 -3.06
CA VAL A 97 1.20 -6.30 -4.18
C VAL A 97 0.37 -6.99 -5.26
N ASP A 98 -0.83 -6.48 -5.52
CA ASP A 98 -1.66 -6.95 -6.61
C ASP A 98 -1.53 -5.98 -7.79
N ILE A 99 -1.36 -6.52 -9.00
CA ILE A 99 -1.14 -5.73 -10.22
C ILE A 99 -2.43 -5.67 -11.01
N HIS A 100 -2.75 -4.47 -11.52
CA HIS A 100 -3.92 -4.22 -12.34
C HIS A 100 -3.49 -3.56 -13.63
N SER A 101 -3.61 -4.28 -14.75
CA SER A 101 -3.22 -3.77 -16.07
C SER A 101 -4.28 -2.88 -16.71
N VAL A 102 -5.52 -2.98 -16.25
CA VAL A 102 -6.63 -2.16 -16.77
C VAL A 102 -7.16 -1.33 -15.63
N VAL A 103 -7.16 -0.01 -15.83
CA VAL A 103 -7.67 0.94 -14.84
C VAL A 103 -8.80 1.73 -15.49
N ILE A 104 -9.97 1.70 -14.86
CA ILE A 104 -11.17 2.37 -15.34
C ILE A 104 -11.49 3.54 -14.41
N ASP A 105 -11.64 4.72 -14.99
CA ASP A 105 -12.14 5.88 -14.27
C ASP A 105 -13.64 5.97 -14.51
N ALA A 106 -14.42 5.74 -13.46
CA ALA A 106 -15.87 5.79 -13.50
C ALA A 106 -16.43 7.14 -13.04
N GLY A 107 -15.56 8.06 -12.63
CA GLY A 107 -15.97 9.40 -12.22
C GLY A 107 -16.31 10.27 -13.42
N ASP A 108 -17.19 11.24 -13.21
CA ASP A 108 -17.60 12.17 -14.26
C ASP A 108 -16.65 13.38 -14.35
N ASP A 109 -16.01 13.73 -13.24
CA ASP A 109 -15.08 14.87 -13.17
C ASP A 109 -13.65 14.40 -13.39
N ASP A 110 -12.76 15.34 -13.68
CA ASP A 110 -11.32 15.06 -13.81
C ASP A 110 -10.74 14.62 -12.46
N ILE A 111 -9.76 13.72 -12.54
CA ILE A 111 -9.03 13.30 -11.34
C ILE A 111 -8.19 14.49 -10.85
N GLU A 112 -8.36 14.84 -9.59
CA GLU A 112 -7.56 15.87 -8.94
C GLU A 112 -6.62 15.22 -7.95
N GLY A 113 -5.47 15.87 -7.72
CA GLY A 113 -4.46 15.36 -6.79
C GLY A 113 -3.74 16.46 -6.05
N GLU A 114 -3.07 16.09 -4.98
CA GLU A 114 -2.18 16.98 -4.23
C GLU A 114 -0.85 16.27 -4.02
N GLU A 115 0.23 17.05 -4.01
CA GLU A 115 1.56 16.49 -3.81
C GLU A 115 1.74 16.00 -2.37
N LEU A 116 2.47 14.92 -2.24
CA LEU A 116 2.79 14.30 -0.95
C LEU A 116 4.03 14.91 -0.32
#